data_3454823398c64a16ab3b91dda081af18
#
_entry.id   3454823398c64a16ab3b91dda081af18
#
_cell.length_a   1.000
_cell.length_b   1.000
_cell.length_c   1.000
_cell.angle_alpha   90.00
_cell.angle_beta   90.00
_cell.angle_gamma   90.00
#
_symmetry.space_group_name_H-M   'P 1'
#
loop_
_entity.id
_entity.type
_entity.pdbx_description
1 polymer ?
#
loop_
_entity_poly.entity_id
_entity_poly.type
_entity_poly.pdbx_seq_one_letter_code
_entity_poly.pdbx_strand_id
1 'polypeptide(L)'
;MAGPTTARRGGERNRKPGPKSSAGSSRPPKGPQKKPARPRGRAGAARSRAGRTGLFAGFSRRTRLILAAVAAALLGTGVVWALYGSSWLRATHVEVAGTEVLTAGEVREAAAVPLGEPLVSVDTDAIADRLRKRLPRIESVDVGRSWPRGIRLEVTERQPRAILEKGGKFIEIDGMGVRFATVDRAPAKVPRLVMEAPEDSPGVRHFGRARLEREGVRASAALPADVRRDTLVIRVRSYDSITVELTGGRTVVWGSGERGDAKARTLTALMKAAGGAKRFDVSAPGSPAASGS
;
A
#
# COMPACT_ATOMS: atom_id res chain seq x y z
N MET A 1 32.23 -13.60 -45.91
CA MET A 1 32.82 -14.90 -45.56
C MET A 1 32.21 -15.40 -44.27
N ALA A 2 31.52 -16.51 -44.46
CA ALA A 2 31.30 -17.60 -43.53
C ALA A 2 30.73 -17.32 -42.13
N GLY A 3 29.47 -17.65 -41.97
CA GLY A 3 28.94 -18.23 -40.73
C GLY A 3 29.33 -19.73 -40.66
N PRO A 4 28.59 -20.62 -40.01
CA PRO A 4 27.72 -20.65 -38.86
C PRO A 4 28.08 -21.79 -37.88
N THR A 5 27.30 -22.12 -36.86
CA THR A 5 26.91 -23.49 -36.44
C THR A 5 26.33 -23.47 -35.01
N THR A 6 25.07 -23.67 -34.81
CA THR A 6 24.23 -24.82 -34.40
C THR A 6 24.82 -25.84 -33.44
N ALA A 7 24.07 -26.13 -32.35
CA ALA A 7 23.66 -27.41 -31.77
C ALA A 7 23.03 -27.16 -30.40
N ARG A 8 21.78 -27.40 -30.10
CA ARG A 8 20.88 -28.57 -30.07
C ARG A 8 21.13 -29.54 -28.90
N ARG A 9 20.01 -29.81 -28.19
CA ARG A 9 19.64 -30.96 -27.32
C ARG A 9 20.19 -30.94 -25.90
N GLY A 10 19.45 -31.38 -24.94
CA GLY A 10 18.28 -32.23 -24.77
C GLY A 10 17.85 -32.20 -23.32
N GLY A 11 16.70 -32.33 -23.02
CA GLY A 11 15.76 -33.03 -22.41
C GLY A 11 16.18 -34.27 -21.64
N GLU A 12 15.78 -34.35 -20.36
CA GLU A 12 15.53 -35.66 -19.79
C GLU A 12 14.61 -35.57 -18.58
N ARG A 13 13.58 -36.36 -18.69
CA ARG A 13 12.60 -36.69 -17.68
C ARG A 13 13.24 -37.54 -16.61
N ASN A 14 12.93 -37.40 -15.38
CA ASN A 14 13.18 -38.46 -14.43
C ASN A 14 11.90 -38.92 -13.74
N ARG A 15 11.60 -40.19 -13.97
CA ARG A 15 10.51 -41.00 -13.43
C ARG A 15 10.89 -41.54 -12.06
N LYS A 16 9.89 -41.67 -11.21
CA LYS A 16 9.90 -42.50 -10.00
C LYS A 16 10.21 -43.97 -10.26
N PRO A 17 10.67 -44.71 -9.27
CA PRO A 17 10.20 -46.09 -9.07
C PRO A 17 9.67 -46.33 -7.63
N GLY A 18 8.58 -47.07 -7.55
CA GLY A 18 8.12 -47.74 -6.31
C GLY A 18 8.75 -49.12 -6.17
N PRO A 19 8.63 -49.77 -5.04
CA PRO A 19 8.96 -51.18 -4.94
C PRO A 19 7.72 -52.09 -4.83
N LYS A 20 7.92 -53.25 -5.46
CA LYS A 20 7.10 -54.46 -5.47
C LYS A 20 7.38 -55.33 -4.20
N SER A 21 6.45 -56.15 -3.87
CA SER A 21 6.56 -57.63 -3.75
C SER A 21 5.43 -58.17 -2.87
N SER A 22 4.76 -59.13 -3.12
CA SER A 22 4.81 -60.51 -3.58
C SER A 22 3.95 -61.35 -2.64
N ALA A 23 2.97 -61.99 -3.19
CA ALA A 23 2.85 -63.37 -3.54
C ALA A 23 2.16 -64.29 -2.54
N GLY A 24 1.29 -65.11 -3.07
CA GLY A 24 0.91 -66.43 -2.50
C GLY A 24 -0.61 -66.65 -2.50
N SER A 25 -1.19 -67.12 -3.53
CA SER A 25 -1.42 -68.52 -3.93
C SER A 25 -2.38 -69.28 -3.01
N SER A 26 -3.58 -69.57 -3.50
CA SER A 26 -4.02 -70.93 -3.88
C SER A 26 -5.56 -71.04 -3.92
N ARG A 27 -6.00 -71.58 -5.04
CA ARG A 27 -7.34 -72.14 -5.37
C ARG A 27 -7.23 -73.66 -5.28
N PRO A 28 -8.28 -74.49 -5.49
CA PRO A 28 -9.74 -74.53 -5.25
C PRO A 28 -10.17 -75.82 -4.46
N PRO A 29 -11.36 -76.52 -4.52
CA PRO A 29 -12.39 -76.62 -5.57
C PRO A 29 -13.86 -76.81 -5.10
N LYS A 30 -14.70 -76.73 -6.08
CA LYS A 30 -16.06 -77.12 -6.41
C LYS A 30 -16.90 -78.06 -5.56
N GLY A 31 -18.22 -77.77 -5.53
CA GLY A 31 -19.32 -78.66 -5.86
C GLY A 31 -20.41 -78.82 -4.79
N PRO A 32 -21.59 -79.35 -5.11
CA PRO A 32 -22.67 -78.73 -5.87
C PRO A 32 -24.06 -78.75 -5.12
N GLN A 33 -24.99 -77.99 -5.71
CA GLN A 33 -26.45 -78.14 -5.71
C GLN A 33 -27.22 -78.74 -4.54
N LYS A 34 -28.30 -78.03 -4.16
CA LYS A 34 -29.71 -78.54 -4.20
C LYS A 34 -30.70 -77.41 -3.75
N LYS A 35 -31.67 -77.06 -4.62
CA LYS A 35 -32.99 -76.56 -4.25
C LYS A 35 -33.79 -77.81 -3.86
N PRO A 36 -34.90 -77.81 -3.05
CA PRO A 36 -36.06 -76.97 -3.28
C PRO A 36 -36.86 -76.57 -2.02
N ALA A 37 -38.01 -75.94 -2.30
CA ALA A 37 -39.26 -75.93 -1.55
C ALA A 37 -39.62 -74.66 -0.74
N ARG A 38 -40.67 -73.98 -1.27
CA ARG A 38 -41.59 -73.11 -0.54
C ARG A 38 -42.41 -73.97 0.44
N PRO A 39 -42.91 -73.39 1.54
CA PRO A 39 -44.33 -73.08 1.56
C PRO A 39 -44.68 -71.70 2.20
N ARG A 40 -45.94 -71.39 1.94
CA ARG A 40 -46.72 -70.22 2.34
C ARG A 40 -46.93 -70.07 3.81
N GLY A 41 -47.01 -68.87 4.31
CA GLY A 41 -47.56 -68.53 5.64
C GLY A 41 -47.54 -67.04 5.91
N ARG A 42 -48.63 -66.38 5.59
CA ARG A 42 -49.37 -65.29 6.27
C ARG A 42 -48.80 -64.76 7.57
N ALA A 43 -48.61 -63.46 7.66
CA ALA A 43 -49.30 -62.60 8.61
C ALA A 43 -48.66 -61.17 8.54
N GLY A 44 -49.51 -60.21 8.47
CA GLY A 44 -49.26 -58.80 8.29
C GLY A 44 -48.58 -58.13 9.49
N ALA A 45 -47.78 -57.21 9.23
CA ALA A 45 -47.47 -56.08 10.10
C ALA A 45 -47.41 -54.85 9.24
N ALA A 46 -48.47 -54.10 9.31
CA ALA A 46 -48.54 -52.74 8.78
C ALA A 46 -47.48 -51.89 9.48
N ARG A 47 -46.38 -51.63 8.81
CA ARG A 47 -45.49 -50.53 9.18
C ARG A 47 -46.07 -49.29 8.53
N SER A 48 -46.78 -48.53 9.33
CA SER A 48 -47.13 -47.13 9.05
C SER A 48 -45.88 -46.37 8.66
N ARG A 49 -45.73 -46.14 7.34
CA ARG A 49 -44.86 -45.08 6.83
C ARG A 49 -45.51 -43.78 7.28
N ALA A 50 -45.00 -43.23 8.40
CA ALA A 50 -45.22 -41.84 8.75
C ALA A 50 -44.82 -41.00 7.55
N GLY A 51 -45.84 -40.53 6.84
CA GLY A 51 -45.66 -39.59 5.72
C GLY A 51 -45.06 -38.33 6.26
N ARG A 52 -43.76 -38.13 5.98
CA ARG A 52 -43.22 -36.80 5.95
C ARG A 52 -43.87 -36.09 4.78
N THR A 53 -44.98 -35.46 5.07
CA THR A 53 -45.68 -34.56 4.16
C THR A 53 -44.71 -33.44 3.82
N GLY A 54 -44.02 -33.62 2.70
CA GLY A 54 -43.30 -32.52 2.05
C GLY A 54 -44.37 -31.53 1.57
N LEU A 55 -44.50 -30.44 2.30
CA LEU A 55 -45.40 -29.30 1.98
C LEU A 55 -45.11 -28.66 0.59
N PHE A 56 -44.20 -29.20 -0.22
CA PHE A 56 -43.76 -28.66 -1.49
C PHE A 56 -44.02 -29.57 -2.72
N ALA A 57 -44.76 -30.67 -2.59
CA ALA A 57 -44.86 -31.69 -3.64
C ALA A 57 -45.95 -31.39 -4.73
N GLY A 58 -46.62 -30.24 -4.72
CA GLY A 58 -47.77 -29.96 -5.62
C GLY A 58 -47.62 -28.77 -6.60
N PHE A 59 -46.54 -28.00 -6.52
CA PHE A 59 -46.46 -26.81 -7.36
C PHE A 59 -45.76 -27.07 -8.70
N SER A 60 -46.40 -26.57 -9.80
CA SER A 60 -45.80 -26.60 -11.13
C SER A 60 -44.45 -25.88 -11.17
N ARG A 61 -43.57 -26.20 -12.11
CA ARG A 61 -42.27 -25.51 -12.24
C ARG A 61 -42.44 -23.99 -12.32
N ARG A 62 -43.49 -23.51 -12.99
CA ARG A 62 -43.79 -22.07 -13.09
C ARG A 62 -44.14 -21.46 -11.72
N THR A 63 -44.97 -22.13 -10.91
CA THR A 63 -45.33 -21.66 -9.57
C THR A 63 -44.13 -21.61 -8.63
N ARG A 64 -43.23 -22.60 -8.73
CA ARG A 64 -41.95 -22.58 -7.93
C ARG A 64 -41.05 -21.43 -8.34
N LEU A 65 -40.93 -21.14 -9.64
CA LEU A 65 -40.15 -20.00 -10.14
C LEU A 65 -40.76 -18.65 -9.69
N ILE A 66 -42.08 -18.52 -9.72
CA ILE A 66 -42.77 -17.31 -9.24
C ILE A 66 -42.55 -17.13 -7.72
N LEU A 67 -42.73 -18.19 -6.94
CA LEU A 67 -42.48 -18.13 -5.50
C LEU A 67 -41.01 -17.81 -5.17
N ALA A 68 -40.07 -18.37 -5.91
CA ALA A 68 -38.64 -18.04 -5.75
C ALA A 68 -38.36 -16.58 -6.12
N ALA A 69 -38.94 -16.07 -7.19
CA ALA A 69 -38.80 -14.68 -7.60
C ALA A 69 -39.42 -13.71 -6.58
N VAL A 70 -40.59 -14.02 -6.04
CA VAL A 70 -41.23 -13.23 -4.98
C VAL A 70 -40.41 -13.25 -3.71
N ALA A 71 -39.91 -14.43 -3.31
CA ALA A 71 -39.04 -14.55 -2.15
C ALA A 71 -37.72 -13.74 -2.31
N ALA A 72 -37.14 -13.81 -3.51
CA ALA A 72 -35.93 -13.01 -3.83
C ALA A 72 -36.21 -11.49 -3.81
N ALA A 73 -37.37 -11.06 -4.33
CA ALA A 73 -37.79 -9.68 -4.30
C ALA A 73 -38.03 -9.17 -2.86
N LEU A 74 -38.70 -9.97 -2.04
CA LEU A 74 -38.93 -9.65 -0.61
C LEU A 74 -37.62 -9.58 0.17
N LEU A 75 -36.72 -10.53 -0.08
CA LEU A 75 -35.36 -10.53 0.53
C LEU A 75 -34.59 -9.28 0.09
N GLY A 76 -34.58 -8.95 -1.21
CA GLY A 76 -33.93 -7.75 -1.72
C GLY A 76 -34.49 -6.48 -1.10
N THR A 77 -35.81 -6.34 -1.05
CA THR A 77 -36.47 -5.21 -0.39
C THR A 77 -36.14 -5.14 1.10
N GLY A 78 -36.14 -6.29 1.80
CA GLY A 78 -35.76 -6.37 3.20
C GLY A 78 -34.32 -5.95 3.47
N VAL A 79 -33.37 -6.34 2.60
CA VAL A 79 -31.96 -5.92 2.69
C VAL A 79 -31.83 -4.43 2.45
N VAL A 80 -32.46 -3.88 1.42
CA VAL A 80 -32.42 -2.44 1.15
C VAL A 80 -33.02 -1.68 2.33
N TRP A 81 -34.17 -2.12 2.85
CA TRP A 81 -34.78 -1.49 4.04
C TRP A 81 -33.85 -1.57 5.27
N ALA A 82 -33.17 -2.69 5.49
CA ALA A 82 -32.22 -2.85 6.58
C ALA A 82 -31.03 -1.91 6.44
N LEU A 83 -30.48 -1.76 5.24
CA LEU A 83 -29.30 -0.90 4.99
C LEU A 83 -29.61 0.60 5.09
N TYR A 84 -30.78 1.05 4.61
CA TYR A 84 -31.14 2.46 4.55
C TYR A 84 -32.11 2.89 5.64
N GLY A 85 -32.98 2.03 6.10
CA GLY A 85 -34.04 2.36 7.06
C GLY A 85 -33.68 2.05 8.52
N SER A 86 -32.77 1.10 8.75
CA SER A 86 -32.43 0.68 10.11
C SER A 86 -31.57 1.73 10.84
N SER A 87 -31.98 2.08 12.06
CA SER A 87 -31.18 2.90 12.97
C SER A 87 -29.89 2.20 13.43
N TRP A 88 -29.83 0.89 13.28
CA TRP A 88 -28.66 0.10 13.70
C TRP A 88 -27.48 0.21 12.76
N LEU A 89 -27.69 0.58 11.50
CA LEU A 89 -26.65 0.72 10.48
C LEU A 89 -26.38 2.20 10.14
N ARG A 90 -26.52 3.09 11.11
CA ARG A 90 -26.20 4.52 10.97
C ARG A 90 -24.82 4.82 11.50
N ALA A 91 -24.10 5.74 10.84
CA ALA A 91 -22.81 6.23 11.31
C ALA A 91 -22.98 6.95 12.65
N THR A 92 -22.38 6.46 13.72
CA THR A 92 -22.49 7.04 15.07
C THR A 92 -21.16 7.51 15.64
N HIS A 93 -20.04 6.97 15.14
CA HIS A 93 -18.71 7.32 15.62
C HIS A 93 -17.67 7.28 14.51
N VAL A 94 -16.59 8.00 14.72
CA VAL A 94 -15.44 8.08 13.81
C VAL A 94 -14.20 7.69 14.59
N GLU A 95 -13.54 6.63 14.11
CA GLU A 95 -12.25 6.16 14.60
C GLU A 95 -11.15 6.80 13.77
N VAL A 96 -10.13 7.37 14.42
CA VAL A 96 -8.97 7.96 13.74
C VAL A 96 -7.73 7.24 14.22
N ALA A 97 -6.90 6.81 13.28
CA ALA A 97 -5.63 6.13 13.52
C ALA A 97 -4.52 6.71 12.63
N GLY A 98 -3.25 6.49 13.03
CA GLY A 98 -2.07 6.87 12.24
C GLY A 98 -1.66 8.34 12.34
N THR A 99 -2.23 9.11 13.27
CA THR A 99 -1.83 10.50 13.53
C THR A 99 -0.62 10.54 14.45
N GLU A 100 0.35 11.43 14.17
CA GLU A 100 1.56 11.68 14.97
C GLU A 100 1.59 13.11 15.51
N VAL A 101 1.35 14.09 14.64
CA VAL A 101 1.35 15.52 14.94
C VAL A 101 -0.09 16.07 14.96
N LEU A 102 -0.92 15.65 14.03
CA LEU A 102 -2.33 15.98 13.99
C LEU A 102 -3.06 15.29 15.15
N THR A 103 -3.99 16.01 15.77
CA THR A 103 -4.87 15.39 16.77
C THR A 103 -6.03 14.65 16.09
N ALA A 104 -6.52 13.61 16.74
CA ALA A 104 -7.71 12.90 16.27
C ALA A 104 -8.94 13.82 16.21
N GLY A 105 -8.97 14.90 17.01
CA GLY A 105 -10.02 15.93 17.01
C GLY A 105 -10.00 16.73 15.72
N GLU A 106 -8.84 17.27 15.34
CA GLU A 106 -8.65 18.04 14.10
C GLU A 106 -9.03 17.22 12.86
N VAL A 107 -8.62 15.96 12.85
CA VAL A 107 -8.96 15.06 11.73
C VAL A 107 -10.47 14.80 11.66
N ARG A 108 -11.14 14.54 12.79
CA ARG A 108 -12.61 14.35 12.82
C ARG A 108 -13.35 15.60 12.36
N GLU A 109 -12.94 16.76 12.83
CA GLU A 109 -13.54 18.04 12.45
C GLU A 109 -13.35 18.31 10.95
N ALA A 110 -12.13 18.13 10.46
CA ALA A 110 -11.82 18.31 9.03
C ALA A 110 -12.57 17.31 8.14
N ALA A 111 -12.75 16.06 8.60
CA ALA A 111 -13.48 15.01 7.88
C ALA A 111 -14.96 15.37 7.71
N ALA A 112 -15.58 16.05 8.69
CA ALA A 112 -16.98 16.42 8.70
C ALA A 112 -17.89 15.25 8.25
N VAL A 113 -17.72 14.09 8.91
CA VAL A 113 -18.50 12.88 8.61
C VAL A 113 -19.96 13.12 8.99
N PRO A 114 -20.93 12.82 8.10
CA PRO A 114 -22.36 12.99 8.40
C PRO A 114 -22.84 11.90 9.37
N LEU A 115 -22.74 12.19 10.66
CA LEU A 115 -23.25 11.29 11.69
C LEU A 115 -24.78 11.22 11.67
N GLY A 116 -25.33 10.03 11.92
CA GLY A 116 -26.77 9.76 11.87
C GLY A 116 -27.28 9.31 10.51
N GLU A 117 -26.50 9.41 9.45
CA GLU A 117 -26.85 8.88 8.13
C GLU A 117 -26.61 7.38 8.04
N PRO A 118 -27.33 6.67 7.12
CA PRO A 118 -27.05 5.27 6.84
C PRO A 118 -25.59 5.08 6.42
N LEU A 119 -24.90 4.12 7.04
CA LEU A 119 -23.48 3.91 6.81
C LEU A 119 -23.14 3.60 5.32
N VAL A 120 -24.06 2.96 4.61
CA VAL A 120 -23.92 2.63 3.19
C VAL A 120 -23.92 3.86 2.29
N SER A 121 -24.62 4.95 2.69
CA SER A 121 -24.73 6.19 1.91
C SER A 121 -23.58 7.17 2.15
N VAL A 122 -22.73 6.95 3.17
CA VAL A 122 -21.59 7.83 3.45
C VAL A 122 -20.58 7.73 2.30
N ASP A 123 -20.29 8.86 1.66
CA ASP A 123 -19.30 8.97 0.59
C ASP A 123 -17.90 9.07 1.19
N THR A 124 -17.18 7.95 1.18
CA THR A 124 -15.83 7.81 1.73
C THR A 124 -14.80 8.58 0.93
N ASP A 125 -14.97 8.67 -0.39
CA ASP A 125 -14.02 9.36 -1.28
C ASP A 125 -14.12 10.88 -1.10
N ALA A 126 -15.34 11.41 -0.97
CA ALA A 126 -15.55 12.83 -0.67
C ALA A 126 -14.96 13.23 0.69
N ILE A 127 -14.99 12.34 1.70
CA ILE A 127 -14.35 12.56 3.00
C ILE A 127 -12.83 12.59 2.84
N ALA A 128 -12.26 11.62 2.12
CA ALA A 128 -10.82 11.56 1.87
C ALA A 128 -10.31 12.81 1.13
N ASP A 129 -11.02 13.27 0.11
CA ASP A 129 -10.69 14.47 -0.63
C ASP A 129 -10.77 15.73 0.22
N ARG A 130 -11.78 15.81 1.09
CA ARG A 130 -11.95 16.92 2.02
C ARG A 130 -10.81 16.99 3.04
N LEU A 131 -10.41 15.84 3.57
CA LEU A 131 -9.27 15.73 4.49
C LEU A 131 -7.97 16.20 3.85
N ARG A 132 -7.64 15.72 2.63
CA ARG A 132 -6.43 16.14 1.91
C ARG A 132 -6.40 17.64 1.61
N LYS A 133 -7.57 18.24 1.33
CA LYS A 133 -7.69 19.68 1.05
C LYS A 133 -7.56 20.53 2.30
N ARG A 134 -8.14 20.09 3.42
CA ARG A 134 -8.16 20.87 4.67
C ARG A 134 -6.91 20.70 5.52
N LEU A 135 -6.29 19.54 5.46
CA LEU A 135 -5.11 19.19 6.25
C LEU A 135 -3.95 18.79 5.31
N PRO A 136 -3.16 19.77 4.78
CA PRO A 136 -2.05 19.48 3.87
C PRO A 136 -0.96 18.57 4.47
N ARG A 137 -0.89 18.46 5.80
CA ARG A 137 -0.01 17.52 6.51
C ARG A 137 -0.36 16.06 6.22
N ILE A 138 -1.56 15.77 5.75
CA ILE A 138 -1.94 14.40 5.35
C ILE A 138 -1.29 14.06 4.01
N GLU A 139 -0.48 13.01 3.98
CA GLU A 139 0.08 12.43 2.76
C GLU A 139 -0.95 11.55 2.07
N SER A 140 -1.52 10.63 2.84
CA SER A 140 -2.60 9.77 2.38
C SER A 140 -3.60 9.49 3.51
N VAL A 141 -4.83 9.20 3.13
CA VAL A 141 -5.88 8.77 4.05
C VAL A 141 -6.70 7.67 3.40
N ASP A 142 -6.92 6.61 4.14
CA ASP A 142 -7.88 5.56 3.82
C ASP A 142 -9.13 5.77 4.68
N VAL A 143 -10.29 5.83 4.02
CA VAL A 143 -11.58 6.03 4.67
C VAL A 143 -12.43 4.80 4.47
N GLY A 144 -12.55 4.01 5.51
CA GLY A 144 -13.29 2.76 5.52
C GLY A 144 -14.56 2.81 6.37
N ARG A 145 -15.53 1.95 6.03
CA ARG A 145 -16.71 1.71 6.86
C ARG A 145 -16.38 0.62 7.89
N SER A 146 -16.48 0.95 9.18
CA SER A 146 -16.33 0.02 10.29
C SER A 146 -17.73 -0.43 10.75
N TRP A 147 -18.19 -1.53 10.17
CA TRP A 147 -19.53 -2.07 10.46
C TRP A 147 -19.66 -2.47 11.93
N PRO A 148 -20.84 -2.27 12.57
CA PRO A 148 -22.11 -1.80 11.98
C PRO A 148 -22.33 -0.28 11.97
N ARG A 149 -21.51 0.54 12.67
CA ARG A 149 -21.85 1.95 12.95
C ARG A 149 -20.71 2.94 12.82
N GLY A 150 -19.51 2.51 12.45
CA GLY A 150 -18.31 3.35 12.46
C GLY A 150 -17.84 3.76 11.08
N ILE A 151 -17.15 4.90 11.03
CA ILE A 151 -16.23 5.26 9.94
C ILE A 151 -14.82 5.22 10.50
N ARG A 152 -13.90 4.53 9.82
CA ARG A 152 -12.49 4.48 10.17
C ARG A 152 -11.71 5.39 9.22
N LEU A 153 -10.86 6.23 9.80
CA LEU A 153 -9.93 7.11 9.11
C LEU A 153 -8.52 6.67 9.46
N GLU A 154 -7.83 6.04 8.50
CA GLU A 154 -6.41 5.69 8.65
C GLU A 154 -5.57 6.76 7.94
N VAL A 155 -4.89 7.59 8.73
CA VAL A 155 -4.14 8.74 8.25
C VAL A 155 -2.66 8.41 8.20
N THR A 156 -2.00 8.78 7.10
CA THR A 156 -0.53 8.82 7.02
C THR A 156 -0.11 10.26 6.90
N GLU A 157 0.67 10.75 7.85
CA GLU A 157 1.17 12.11 7.83
C GLU A 157 2.45 12.25 7.00
N ARG A 158 2.59 13.41 6.32
CA ARG A 158 3.81 13.76 5.61
C ARG A 158 4.97 13.93 6.56
N GLN A 159 6.08 13.33 6.22
CA GLN A 159 7.32 13.47 6.98
C GLN A 159 8.19 14.57 6.36
N PRO A 160 8.65 15.56 7.14
CA PRO A 160 9.51 16.62 6.63
C PRO A 160 10.87 16.06 6.21
N ARG A 161 11.28 16.39 5.00
CA ARG A 161 12.60 16.04 4.43
C ARG A 161 13.53 17.24 4.33
N ALA A 162 12.97 18.43 4.31
CA ALA A 162 13.69 19.67 4.39
C ALA A 162 12.80 20.76 5.00
N ILE A 163 13.41 21.81 5.53
CA ILE A 163 12.72 23.02 5.99
C ILE A 163 13.27 24.25 5.25
N LEU A 164 12.37 25.13 4.85
CA LEU A 164 12.70 26.43 4.29
C LEU A 164 12.40 27.51 5.33
N GLU A 165 13.39 28.33 5.67
CA GLU A 165 13.19 29.46 6.56
C GLU A 165 12.65 30.67 5.78
N LYS A 166 11.54 31.24 6.24
CA LYS A 166 10.92 32.43 5.65
C LYS A 166 10.22 33.25 6.73
N GLY A 167 10.66 34.50 6.89
CA GLY A 167 10.02 35.43 7.84
C GLY A 167 10.07 34.96 9.31
N GLY A 168 11.16 34.31 9.74
CA GLY A 168 11.29 33.79 11.11
C GLY A 168 10.49 32.51 11.40
N LYS A 169 9.82 31.95 10.39
CA LYS A 169 9.10 30.68 10.46
C LYS A 169 9.73 29.63 9.57
N PHE A 170 9.42 28.37 9.83
CA PHE A 170 9.94 27.23 9.09
C PHE A 170 8.82 26.56 8.30
N ILE A 171 8.99 26.44 7.00
CA ILE A 171 8.07 25.74 6.10
C ILE A 171 8.58 24.33 5.92
N GLU A 172 7.80 23.35 6.32
CA GLU A 172 8.12 21.92 6.17
C GLU A 172 7.83 21.46 4.74
N ILE A 173 8.80 20.73 4.17
CA ILE A 173 8.73 20.21 2.80
C ILE A 173 8.96 18.70 2.84
N ASP A 174 8.07 17.94 2.19
CA ASP A 174 8.18 16.48 2.09
C ASP A 174 9.16 16.03 0.98
N GLY A 175 9.34 14.70 0.83
CA GLY A 175 10.25 14.13 -0.19
C GLY A 175 9.85 14.38 -1.64
N MET A 176 8.62 14.80 -1.90
CA MET A 176 8.13 15.18 -3.23
C MET A 176 8.23 16.70 -3.50
N GLY A 177 8.67 17.48 -2.50
CA GLY A 177 8.76 18.92 -2.59
C GLY A 177 7.45 19.65 -2.30
N VAL A 178 6.49 18.98 -1.66
CA VAL A 178 5.23 19.60 -1.23
C VAL A 178 5.47 20.34 0.08
N ARG A 179 5.13 21.62 0.11
CA ARG A 179 5.12 22.45 1.31
C ARG A 179 3.81 22.18 2.04
N PHE A 180 3.86 21.60 3.24
CA PHE A 180 2.65 21.11 3.88
C PHE A 180 2.36 21.71 5.27
N ALA A 181 3.36 22.33 5.91
CA ALA A 181 3.14 22.98 7.19
C ALA A 181 4.07 24.20 7.37
N THR A 182 3.67 25.12 8.22
CA THR A 182 4.51 26.23 8.67
C THR A 182 4.53 26.19 10.19
N VAL A 183 5.72 26.12 10.77
CA VAL A 183 5.96 25.97 12.20
C VAL A 183 6.88 27.10 12.71
N ASP A 184 6.74 27.45 13.98
CA ASP A 184 7.56 28.52 14.60
C ASP A 184 8.94 28.01 15.02
N ARG A 185 9.11 26.68 15.20
CA ARG A 185 10.37 26.05 15.55
C ARG A 185 10.75 24.99 14.55
N ALA A 186 12.03 25.00 14.14
CA ALA A 186 12.58 23.99 13.25
C ALA A 186 12.46 22.58 13.89
N PRO A 187 11.87 21.60 13.20
CA PRO A 187 11.89 20.22 13.68
C PRO A 187 13.32 19.70 13.75
N ALA A 188 13.61 18.93 14.79
CA ALA A 188 14.95 18.37 15.00
C ALA A 188 15.35 17.42 13.88
N LYS A 189 16.63 17.44 13.50
CA LYS A 189 17.23 16.53 12.50
C LYS A 189 16.65 16.65 11.06
N VAL A 190 15.97 17.74 10.75
CA VAL A 190 15.53 18.04 9.40
C VAL A 190 16.45 19.12 8.82
N PRO A 191 17.10 18.88 7.67
CA PRO A 191 18.05 19.82 7.10
C PRO A 191 17.36 21.08 6.58
N ARG A 192 18.06 22.22 6.66
CA ARG A 192 17.61 23.46 6.01
C ARG A 192 17.86 23.43 4.52
N LEU A 193 16.84 23.81 3.75
CA LEU A 193 16.97 24.09 2.32
C LEU A 193 17.22 25.57 2.14
N VAL A 194 18.38 25.93 1.60
CA VAL A 194 18.78 27.30 1.34
C VAL A 194 18.84 27.51 -0.16
N MET A 195 18.00 28.43 -0.64
CA MET A 195 17.97 28.81 -2.05
C MET A 195 18.91 30.00 -2.29
N GLU A 196 20.10 29.74 -2.80
CA GLU A 196 21.09 30.75 -3.15
C GLU A 196 20.97 31.23 -4.62
N ALA A 197 20.05 30.62 -5.39
CA ALA A 197 19.79 31.07 -6.74
C ALA A 197 19.08 32.46 -6.74
N PRO A 198 19.67 33.49 -7.33
CA PRO A 198 19.01 34.80 -7.50
C PRO A 198 17.69 34.63 -8.29
N GLU A 199 16.67 35.42 -7.95
CA GLU A 199 15.35 35.32 -8.59
C GLU A 199 15.39 35.59 -10.09
N ASP A 200 16.31 36.46 -10.51
CA ASP A 200 16.57 36.85 -11.90
C ASP A 200 17.56 35.94 -12.63
N SER A 201 18.09 34.92 -11.96
CA SER A 201 19.04 33.99 -12.57
C SER A 201 18.43 33.20 -13.73
N PRO A 202 19.24 32.91 -14.79
CA PRO A 202 18.75 32.11 -15.92
C PRO A 202 18.12 30.76 -15.48
N GLY A 203 18.68 30.13 -14.47
CA GLY A 203 18.16 28.85 -13.92
C GLY A 203 16.76 29.00 -13.30
N VAL A 204 16.53 30.08 -12.53
CA VAL A 204 15.21 30.35 -11.95
C VAL A 204 14.20 30.74 -13.04
N ARG A 205 14.60 31.53 -14.00
CA ARG A 205 13.73 31.91 -15.15
C ARG A 205 13.34 30.71 -16.00
N HIS A 206 14.26 29.76 -16.21
CA HIS A 206 14.01 28.58 -17.06
C HIS A 206 13.25 27.47 -16.33
N PHE A 207 13.67 27.14 -15.13
CA PHE A 207 13.11 25.98 -14.39
C PHE A 207 12.03 26.36 -13.37
N GLY A 208 12.02 27.62 -12.93
CA GLY A 208 11.19 28.08 -11.82
C GLY A 208 11.74 27.69 -10.45
N ARG A 209 11.57 28.57 -9.46
CA ARG A 209 12.07 28.38 -8.09
C ARG A 209 11.57 27.08 -7.45
N ALA A 210 10.27 26.79 -7.63
CA ALA A 210 9.67 25.58 -7.07
C ALA A 210 10.28 24.27 -7.60
N ARG A 211 10.76 24.26 -8.85
CA ARG A 211 11.47 23.10 -9.39
C ARG A 211 12.85 22.96 -8.79
N LEU A 212 13.58 24.04 -8.63
CA LEU A 212 14.89 24.00 -7.97
C LEU A 212 14.79 23.53 -6.52
N GLU A 213 13.77 23.96 -5.79
CA GLU A 213 13.49 23.47 -4.44
C GLU A 213 13.23 21.95 -4.44
N ARG A 214 12.39 21.45 -5.37
CA ARG A 214 12.15 20.01 -5.52
C ARG A 214 13.43 19.22 -5.83
N GLU A 215 14.33 19.76 -6.65
CA GLU A 215 15.61 19.11 -6.93
C GLU A 215 16.51 19.05 -5.68
N GLY A 216 16.53 20.10 -4.86
CA GLY A 216 17.23 20.10 -3.57
C GLY A 216 16.68 19.03 -2.61
N VAL A 217 15.36 18.92 -2.52
CA VAL A 217 14.69 17.89 -1.69
C VAL A 217 14.94 16.49 -2.26
N ARG A 218 14.90 16.32 -3.57
CA ARG A 218 15.21 15.05 -4.23
C ARG A 218 16.65 14.61 -3.96
N ALA A 219 17.60 15.54 -4.00
CA ALA A 219 18.97 15.27 -3.62
C ALA A 219 19.07 14.77 -2.16
N SER A 220 18.37 15.47 -1.24
CA SER A 220 18.30 15.04 0.17
C SER A 220 17.71 13.64 0.36
N ALA A 221 16.64 13.34 -0.35
CA ALA A 221 15.97 12.04 -0.27
C ALA A 221 16.86 10.88 -0.77
N ALA A 222 17.72 11.17 -1.78
CA ALA A 222 18.64 10.20 -2.37
C ALA A 222 19.91 9.96 -1.54
N LEU A 223 20.20 10.79 -0.53
CA LEU A 223 21.39 10.60 0.33
C LEU A 223 21.33 9.27 1.08
N PRO A 224 22.46 8.57 1.27
CA PRO A 224 22.57 7.43 2.17
C PRO A 224 22.06 7.78 3.57
N ALA A 225 21.46 6.84 4.27
CA ALA A 225 20.81 7.08 5.57
C ALA A 225 21.73 7.74 6.61
N ASP A 226 23.00 7.30 6.65
CA ASP A 226 24.00 7.87 7.57
C ASP A 226 24.34 9.31 7.21
N VAL A 227 24.57 9.59 5.92
CA VAL A 227 24.88 10.94 5.43
C VAL A 227 23.68 11.87 5.65
N ARG A 228 22.48 11.39 5.43
CA ARG A 228 21.26 12.18 5.65
C ARG A 228 21.06 12.56 7.12
N ARG A 229 21.39 11.67 8.06
CA ARG A 229 21.35 11.99 9.51
C ARG A 229 22.32 13.10 9.90
N ASP A 230 23.45 13.17 9.21
CA ASP A 230 24.49 14.18 9.43
C ASP A 230 24.27 15.47 8.64
N THR A 231 23.24 15.53 7.79
CA THR A 231 22.95 16.69 6.92
C THR A 231 22.40 17.86 7.74
N LEU A 232 23.01 19.01 7.62
CA LEU A 232 22.58 20.26 8.26
C LEU A 232 21.90 21.20 7.27
N VAL A 233 22.50 21.37 6.07
CA VAL A 233 22.03 22.33 5.06
C VAL A 233 22.12 21.72 3.67
N ILE A 234 21.11 22.00 2.87
CA ILE A 234 21.07 21.72 1.43
C ILE A 234 21.06 23.07 0.71
N ARG A 235 22.12 23.40 -0.01
CA ARG A 235 22.23 24.64 -0.78
C ARG A 235 21.92 24.39 -2.24
N VAL A 236 21.03 25.19 -2.80
CA VAL A 236 20.65 25.12 -4.21
C VAL A 236 21.02 26.45 -4.88
N ARG A 237 22.03 26.42 -5.75
CA ARG A 237 22.46 27.57 -6.56
C ARG A 237 21.89 27.54 -7.97
N SER A 238 21.76 26.35 -8.52
CA SER A 238 21.14 26.08 -9.81
C SER A 238 20.59 24.67 -9.86
N TYR A 239 20.02 24.29 -11.01
CA TYR A 239 19.50 22.93 -11.22
C TYR A 239 20.58 21.84 -11.05
N ASP A 240 21.81 22.13 -11.42
CA ASP A 240 22.97 21.24 -11.42
C ASP A 240 24.03 21.60 -10.36
N SER A 241 23.74 22.58 -9.50
CA SER A 241 24.64 23.02 -8.44
C SER A 241 23.95 22.91 -7.07
N ILE A 242 23.79 21.67 -6.61
CA ILE A 242 23.28 21.35 -5.28
C ILE A 242 24.46 20.87 -4.42
N THR A 243 24.59 21.46 -3.24
CA THR A 243 25.63 21.13 -2.26
C THR A 243 24.98 20.78 -0.93
N VAL A 244 25.50 19.77 -0.25
CA VAL A 244 25.01 19.31 1.05
C VAL A 244 26.09 19.52 2.10
N GLU A 245 25.77 20.25 3.14
CA GLU A 245 26.65 20.47 4.30
C GLU A 245 26.30 19.49 5.40
N LEU A 246 27.33 18.82 5.90
CA LEU A 246 27.21 17.80 6.94
C LEU A 246 27.82 18.31 8.26
N THR A 247 27.51 17.62 9.34
CA THR A 247 28.19 17.79 10.61
C THR A 247 29.70 17.61 10.45
N GLY A 248 30.48 18.26 11.33
CA GLY A 248 31.96 18.21 11.29
C GLY A 248 32.58 18.98 10.12
N GLY A 249 31.86 19.94 9.52
CA GLY A 249 32.38 20.78 8.44
C GLY A 249 32.60 20.06 7.11
N ARG A 250 32.02 18.88 6.96
CA ARG A 250 32.08 18.11 5.71
C ARG A 250 31.07 18.63 4.69
N THR A 251 31.44 18.58 3.42
CA THR A 251 30.60 19.05 2.32
C THR A 251 30.53 18.02 1.20
N VAL A 252 29.34 17.80 0.68
CA VAL A 252 29.10 16.94 -0.49
C VAL A 252 28.63 17.82 -1.65
N VAL A 253 29.35 17.82 -2.76
CA VAL A 253 28.92 18.40 -4.04
C VAL A 253 28.08 17.34 -4.74
N TRP A 254 26.76 17.54 -4.74
CA TRP A 254 25.82 16.59 -5.31
C TRP A 254 25.56 16.81 -6.80
N GLY A 255 25.62 18.07 -7.25
CA GLY A 255 25.29 18.46 -8.61
C GLY A 255 23.77 18.53 -8.80
N SER A 256 23.23 17.83 -9.81
CA SER A 256 21.77 17.76 -10.06
C SER A 256 21.07 16.72 -9.19
N GLY A 257 19.74 16.76 -9.14
CA GLY A 257 18.91 15.72 -8.51
C GLY A 257 18.87 14.39 -9.27
N GLU A 258 19.47 14.32 -10.45
CA GLU A 258 19.48 13.14 -11.31
C GLU A 258 20.47 12.07 -10.86
N ARG A 259 20.18 10.80 -11.23
CA ARG A 259 21.01 9.62 -10.91
C ARG A 259 21.33 9.48 -9.42
N GLY A 260 20.37 9.82 -8.54
CA GLY A 260 20.53 9.83 -7.11
C GLY A 260 21.10 8.53 -6.54
N ASP A 261 20.60 7.38 -6.97
CA ASP A 261 21.06 6.06 -6.50
C ASP A 261 22.53 5.78 -6.87
N ALA A 262 22.96 6.18 -8.06
CA ALA A 262 24.35 6.04 -8.47
C ALA A 262 25.25 6.93 -7.64
N LYS A 263 24.87 8.20 -7.44
CA LYS A 263 25.59 9.15 -6.60
C LYS A 263 25.68 8.69 -5.15
N ALA A 264 24.58 8.14 -4.60
CA ALA A 264 24.54 7.61 -3.24
C ALA A 264 25.53 6.45 -3.03
N ARG A 265 25.56 5.49 -3.97
CA ARG A 265 26.54 4.38 -3.92
C ARG A 265 27.96 4.88 -4.01
N THR A 266 28.23 5.79 -4.95
CA THR A 266 29.55 6.40 -5.14
C THR A 266 29.98 7.19 -3.91
N LEU A 267 29.09 7.98 -3.31
CA LEU A 267 29.35 8.72 -2.09
C LEU A 267 29.74 7.80 -0.93
N THR A 268 28.98 6.71 -0.73
CA THR A 268 29.26 5.73 0.32
C THR A 268 30.65 5.12 0.14
N ALA A 269 31.01 4.71 -1.07
CA ALA A 269 32.32 4.16 -1.38
C ALA A 269 33.46 5.19 -1.17
N LEU A 270 33.23 6.44 -1.64
CA LEU A 270 34.19 7.52 -1.54
C LEU A 270 34.45 7.92 -0.08
N MET A 271 33.43 8.05 0.74
CA MET A 271 33.55 8.37 2.16
C MET A 271 34.26 7.26 2.95
N LYS A 272 34.07 6.01 2.54
CA LYS A 272 34.80 4.87 3.12
C LYS A 272 36.28 4.88 2.73
N ALA A 273 36.59 5.22 1.49
CA ALA A 273 37.96 5.24 0.96
C ALA A 273 38.77 6.47 1.48
N ALA A 274 38.10 7.62 1.62
CA ALA A 274 38.72 8.90 1.98
C ALA A 274 38.10 9.47 3.28
N GLY A 275 38.12 8.68 4.37
CA GLY A 275 37.44 9.01 5.63
C GLY A 275 37.87 10.34 6.29
N GLY A 276 39.07 10.83 6.02
CA GLY A 276 39.58 12.13 6.51
C GLY A 276 39.19 13.34 5.65
N ALA A 277 38.66 13.13 4.45
CA ALA A 277 38.35 14.23 3.55
C ALA A 277 37.16 15.07 4.06
N LYS A 278 37.22 16.38 3.79
CA LYS A 278 36.14 17.32 4.14
C LYS A 278 35.21 17.64 2.99
N ARG A 279 35.63 17.42 1.76
CA ARG A 279 34.83 17.67 0.55
C ARG A 279 34.77 16.42 -0.32
N PHE A 280 33.58 16.03 -0.67
CA PHE A 280 33.26 14.90 -1.54
C PHE A 280 32.50 15.40 -2.75
N ASP A 281 32.96 15.13 -3.95
CA ASP A 281 32.28 15.49 -5.19
C ASP A 281 31.76 14.21 -5.86
N VAL A 282 30.45 14.13 -5.98
CA VAL A 282 29.73 13.04 -6.65
C VAL A 282 28.79 13.58 -7.74
N SER A 283 28.98 14.82 -8.17
CA SER A 283 28.18 15.44 -9.24
C SER A 283 28.24 14.61 -10.52
N ALA A 284 29.40 14.00 -10.81
CA ALA A 284 29.61 13.00 -11.83
C ALA A 284 29.97 11.65 -11.19
N PRO A 285 29.01 10.72 -11.01
CA PRO A 285 29.26 9.47 -10.27
C PRO A 285 30.29 8.53 -10.92
N GLY A 286 30.62 8.76 -12.21
CA GLY A 286 31.70 8.02 -12.91
C GLY A 286 33.09 8.57 -12.66
N SER A 287 33.21 9.79 -12.08
CA SER A 287 34.50 10.44 -11.81
C SER A 287 34.43 11.19 -10.48
N PRO A 288 34.26 10.48 -9.35
CA PRO A 288 34.16 11.10 -8.05
C PRO A 288 35.50 11.63 -7.55
N ALA A 289 35.47 12.67 -6.70
CA ALA A 289 36.66 13.25 -6.11
C ALA A 289 36.47 13.51 -4.61
N ALA A 290 37.56 13.40 -3.84
CA ALA A 290 37.60 13.77 -2.44
C ALA A 290 38.78 14.70 -2.21
N SER A 291 38.61 15.73 -1.39
CA SER A 291 39.67 16.71 -1.08
C SER A 291 39.53 17.30 0.32
N GLY A 292 40.59 17.86 0.81
CA GLY A 292 40.68 18.47 2.15
C GLY A 292 40.83 17.39 3.25
N SER A 293 41.90 17.44 3.95
CA SER A 293 42.18 16.64 5.15
C SER A 293 42.16 17.55 6.39
#